data_d2ad8ce5511da0b0882767d3695ee0f3
#
_entry.id   d2ad8ce5511da0b0882767d3695ee0f3
#
_cell.length_a   1.000
_cell.length_b   1.000
_cell.length_c   1.000
_cell.angle_alpha   90.00
_cell.angle_beta   90.00
_cell.angle_gamma   90.00
#
_symmetry.space_group_name_H-M   'P 1'
#
loop_
_entity.id
_entity.type
_entity.pdbx_description
1 polymer ?
#
loop_
_entity_poly.entity_id
_entity_poly.type
_entity_poly.pdbx_seq_one_letter_code
_entity_poly.pdbx_strand_id
1 'polypeptide(L)'
;KYDIQDYDYVDPHFGVIVSDDGETLAQGDNNNVNATRYKDRVTNRANLEAGNKYFADLVQHIHSRGMKVIIDGVFNHCGSFNKWLDREHIYSSSKEHYEPGAYESYSSPYHDFFKFYSDQWPDNNSYDGWWGHDTLPKLNYEDSKTLEDYILGIAKKWVSAPYNVDGWRLDVAADLGHSEEYNHYFWKRFRQAVKEANPQAIILAENYGDSYNWLHGGEWDTIMNYDAFMEPVTWFLTGMQKHSDEFRQDMLGNADNFFGAMHHNMSRMGGQAYAISMNELSNHDHSRFLTRTNR
;
A
#
# COMPACT_ATOMS: atom_id res chain seq x y z
N LYS A 1 8.58 -1.07 -1.90
CA LYS A 1 8.55 -0.06 -0.84
C LYS A 1 7.12 0.41 -0.61
N TYR A 2 6.83 0.75 0.64
CA TYR A 2 5.50 1.20 1.08
C TYR A 2 5.40 2.71 1.25
N ASP A 3 6.32 3.45 0.68
CA ASP A 3 6.42 4.90 0.61
C ASP A 3 6.06 5.38 -0.81
N ILE A 4 4.77 5.47 -1.13
CA ILE A 4 4.28 5.77 -2.47
C ILE A 4 4.70 7.17 -2.91
N GLN A 5 5.32 7.25 -4.09
CA GLN A 5 5.74 8.51 -4.70
C GLN A 5 4.66 9.16 -5.56
N ASP A 6 3.93 8.37 -6.34
CA ASP A 6 2.82 8.83 -7.16
C ASP A 6 1.79 7.70 -7.35
N TYR A 7 0.52 7.97 -7.06
CA TYR A 7 -0.56 6.98 -7.22
C TYR A 7 -1.02 6.83 -8.68
N ASP A 8 -0.68 7.80 -9.52
CA ASP A 8 -1.09 7.79 -10.94
C ASP A 8 -0.17 7.03 -11.84
N TYR A 9 1.06 6.77 -11.41
CA TYR A 9 2.09 6.23 -12.27
C TYR A 9 2.88 5.10 -11.60
N VAL A 10 3.20 4.10 -12.40
CA VAL A 10 4.19 3.08 -12.02
C VAL A 10 5.56 3.75 -11.99
N ASP A 11 6.39 3.38 -11.02
CA ASP A 11 7.77 3.87 -10.93
C ASP A 11 8.49 3.59 -12.26
N PRO A 12 8.99 4.62 -12.97
CA PRO A 12 9.63 4.46 -14.26
C PRO A 12 10.83 3.51 -14.26
N HIS A 13 11.46 3.28 -13.10
CA HIS A 13 12.57 2.32 -12.97
C HIS A 13 12.15 0.87 -13.19
N PHE A 14 10.86 0.55 -13.07
CA PHE A 14 10.31 -0.77 -13.43
C PHE A 14 9.79 -0.86 -14.87
N GLY A 15 9.92 0.22 -15.63
CA GLY A 15 9.39 0.33 -16.97
C GLY A 15 10.45 0.74 -17.98
N VAL A 16 10.12 1.77 -18.77
CA VAL A 16 10.97 2.31 -19.82
C VAL A 16 11.35 3.74 -19.47
N ILE A 17 12.64 4.00 -19.38
CA ILE A 17 13.18 5.35 -19.24
C ILE A 17 13.43 5.91 -20.64
N VAL A 18 12.71 6.96 -21.02
CA VAL A 18 12.83 7.66 -22.32
C VAL A 18 13.60 8.97 -22.21
N SER A 19 13.64 9.59 -21.01
CA SER A 19 14.50 10.72 -20.68
C SER A 19 15.35 10.33 -19.47
N ASP A 20 16.66 10.56 -19.54
CA ASP A 20 17.63 10.19 -18.49
C ASP A 20 18.66 11.32 -18.30
N ASP A 21 18.16 12.54 -18.29
CA ASP A 21 18.95 13.75 -18.16
C ASP A 21 19.45 13.96 -16.72
N GLY A 22 20.57 14.64 -16.58
CA GLY A 22 21.12 15.03 -15.28
C GLY A 22 22.22 14.10 -14.78
N GLU A 23 22.56 14.30 -13.50
CA GLU A 23 23.70 13.63 -12.85
C GLU A 23 23.24 12.73 -11.71
N THR A 24 24.00 11.67 -11.48
CA THR A 24 23.91 10.87 -10.26
C THR A 24 24.50 11.62 -9.08
N LEU A 25 24.12 11.26 -7.86
CA LEU A 25 24.77 11.81 -6.66
C LEU A 25 26.29 11.58 -6.70
N ALA A 26 27.04 12.62 -6.38
CA ALA A 26 28.48 12.51 -6.17
C ALA A 26 28.78 11.58 -4.98
N GLN A 27 29.94 10.96 -4.98
CA GLN A 27 30.35 10.10 -3.88
C GLN A 27 30.39 10.90 -2.56
N GLY A 28 29.64 10.45 -1.56
CA GLY A 28 29.54 11.11 -0.25
C GLY A 28 28.48 12.20 -0.15
N ASP A 29 27.81 12.55 -1.24
CA ASP A 29 26.62 13.41 -1.22
C ASP A 29 25.38 12.58 -0.84
N ASN A 30 24.71 12.95 0.25
CA ASN A 30 23.50 12.31 0.74
C ASN A 30 22.24 13.18 0.53
N ASN A 31 22.38 14.30 -0.19
CA ASN A 31 21.24 15.18 -0.45
C ASN A 31 20.56 14.79 -1.76
N ASN A 32 19.38 14.18 -1.65
CA ASN A 32 18.58 13.74 -2.80
C ASN A 32 18.19 14.87 -3.75
N VAL A 33 18.17 16.13 -3.31
CA VAL A 33 17.94 17.29 -4.17
C VAL A 33 18.97 17.35 -5.30
N ASN A 34 20.19 16.87 -5.05
CA ASN A 34 21.29 16.88 -6.03
C ASN A 34 21.25 15.67 -6.99
N ALA A 35 20.36 14.71 -6.76
CA ALA A 35 20.14 13.56 -7.64
C ALA A 35 19.32 13.94 -8.88
N THR A 36 19.84 14.85 -9.72
CA THR A 36 19.07 15.46 -10.81
C THR A 36 18.61 14.45 -11.86
N ARG A 37 19.38 13.39 -12.09
CA ARG A 37 18.97 12.28 -12.96
C ARG A 37 17.79 11.47 -12.37
N TYR A 38 17.82 11.17 -11.08
CA TYR A 38 16.70 10.51 -10.41
C TYR A 38 15.43 11.37 -10.51
N LYS A 39 15.57 12.68 -10.25
CA LYS A 39 14.44 13.61 -10.37
C LYS A 39 13.89 13.67 -11.79
N ASP A 40 14.72 13.74 -12.82
CA ASP A 40 14.26 13.68 -14.22
C ASP A 40 13.48 12.37 -14.47
N ARG A 41 14.01 11.22 -14.04
CA ARG A 41 13.35 9.94 -14.24
C ARG A 41 11.96 9.89 -13.65
N VAL A 42 11.75 10.36 -12.41
CA VAL A 42 10.49 10.21 -11.67
C VAL A 42 9.52 11.38 -11.83
N THR A 43 9.95 12.49 -12.43
CA THR A 43 9.08 13.65 -12.67
C THR A 43 8.81 13.94 -14.13
N ASN A 44 9.63 13.42 -15.05
CA ASN A 44 9.43 13.61 -16.49
C ASN A 44 8.19 12.86 -16.99
N ARG A 45 7.23 13.60 -17.53
CA ARG A 45 5.94 13.05 -17.97
C ARG A 45 6.07 11.96 -19.00
N ALA A 46 7.05 12.06 -19.91
CA ALA A 46 7.29 11.02 -20.91
C ALA A 46 7.72 9.69 -20.28
N ASN A 47 8.54 9.74 -19.21
CA ASN A 47 8.94 8.54 -18.46
C ASN A 47 7.73 7.93 -17.73
N LEU A 48 6.93 8.78 -17.07
CA LEU A 48 5.75 8.33 -16.33
C LEU A 48 4.73 7.66 -17.26
N GLU A 49 4.45 8.25 -18.41
CA GLU A 49 3.53 7.69 -19.42
C GLU A 49 4.09 6.41 -20.05
N ALA A 50 5.39 6.37 -20.35
CA ALA A 50 6.05 5.17 -20.87
C ALA A 50 6.02 4.02 -19.85
N GLY A 51 6.20 4.32 -18.56
CA GLY A 51 6.08 3.36 -17.45
C GLY A 51 4.67 2.77 -17.36
N ASN A 52 3.66 3.62 -17.39
CA ASN A 52 2.25 3.19 -17.36
C ASN A 52 1.89 2.33 -18.58
N LYS A 53 2.35 2.73 -19.78
CA LYS A 53 2.14 1.93 -20.99
C LYS A 53 2.80 0.56 -20.88
N TYR A 54 4.05 0.51 -20.43
CA TYR A 54 4.77 -0.74 -20.24
C TYR A 54 4.05 -1.66 -19.25
N PHE A 55 3.52 -1.10 -18.16
CA PHE A 55 2.74 -1.86 -17.18
C PHE A 55 1.46 -2.43 -17.77
N ALA A 56 0.71 -1.64 -18.55
CA ALA A 56 -0.49 -2.13 -19.23
C ALA A 56 -0.18 -3.29 -20.19
N ASP A 57 0.91 -3.18 -20.97
CA ASP A 57 1.38 -4.24 -21.86
C ASP A 57 1.79 -5.50 -21.07
N LEU A 58 2.44 -5.32 -19.91
CA LEU A 58 2.84 -6.41 -19.00
C LEU A 58 1.60 -7.16 -18.47
N VAL A 59 0.59 -6.44 -17.97
CA VAL A 59 -0.66 -7.05 -17.48
C VAL A 59 -1.33 -7.86 -18.58
N GLN A 60 -1.39 -7.34 -19.82
CA GLN A 60 -1.94 -8.06 -20.95
C GLN A 60 -1.15 -9.36 -21.25
N HIS A 61 0.18 -9.32 -21.17
CA HIS A 61 1.02 -10.51 -21.33
C HIS A 61 0.78 -11.56 -20.22
N ILE A 62 0.61 -11.12 -18.99
CA ILE A 62 0.28 -11.98 -17.85
C ILE A 62 -1.08 -12.66 -18.08
N HIS A 63 -2.09 -11.88 -18.48
CA HIS A 63 -3.43 -12.40 -18.79
C HIS A 63 -3.42 -13.41 -19.93
N SER A 64 -2.61 -13.17 -20.98
CA SER A 64 -2.49 -14.12 -22.11
C SER A 64 -1.95 -15.50 -21.71
N ARG A 65 -1.33 -15.60 -20.52
CA ARG A 65 -0.85 -16.85 -19.91
C ARG A 65 -1.80 -17.43 -18.86
N GLY A 66 -3.01 -16.87 -18.74
CA GLY A 66 -4.02 -17.32 -17.77
C GLY A 66 -3.74 -16.93 -16.32
N MET A 67 -2.79 -16.02 -16.10
CA MET A 67 -2.47 -15.51 -14.76
C MET A 67 -3.24 -14.23 -14.46
N LYS A 68 -3.34 -13.88 -13.18
CA LYS A 68 -4.00 -12.68 -12.65
C LYS A 68 -2.99 -11.74 -12.04
N VAL A 69 -3.35 -10.44 -11.97
CA VAL A 69 -2.52 -9.39 -11.38
C VAL A 69 -3.29 -8.70 -10.27
N ILE A 70 -2.75 -8.75 -9.07
CA ILE A 70 -3.22 -7.97 -7.92
C ILE A 70 -2.12 -6.97 -7.59
N ILE A 71 -2.46 -5.70 -7.45
CA ILE A 71 -1.50 -4.65 -7.10
C ILE A 71 -1.69 -4.19 -5.67
N ASP A 72 -0.60 -3.69 -5.09
CA ASP A 72 -0.59 -3.22 -3.70
C ASP A 72 -1.13 -1.79 -3.60
N GLY A 73 -2.10 -1.57 -2.73
CA GLY A 73 -2.74 -0.30 -2.45
C GLY A 73 -2.35 0.22 -1.08
N VAL A 74 -1.33 1.07 -1.04
CA VAL A 74 -0.87 1.74 0.19
C VAL A 74 -1.62 3.05 0.31
N PHE A 75 -2.81 3.03 0.91
CA PHE A 75 -3.69 4.18 0.98
C PHE A 75 -3.77 4.84 2.37
N ASN A 76 -3.20 4.22 3.41
CA ASN A 76 -3.15 4.82 4.73
C ASN A 76 -2.17 6.00 4.81
N HIS A 77 -1.07 5.91 4.09
CA HIS A 77 0.02 6.89 4.07
C HIS A 77 0.67 6.93 2.69
N CYS A 78 1.51 7.92 2.44
CA CYS A 78 2.36 7.97 1.25
C CYS A 78 3.84 8.10 1.66
N GLY A 79 4.75 8.27 0.70
CA GLY A 79 6.13 8.66 0.97
C GLY A 79 6.25 10.15 1.23
N SER A 80 7.23 10.58 2.02
CA SER A 80 7.51 12.01 2.23
C SER A 80 7.87 12.74 0.93
N PHE A 81 8.40 12.01 -0.04
CA PHE A 81 8.73 12.48 -1.38
C PHE A 81 7.57 12.37 -2.39
N ASN A 82 6.35 12.03 -1.94
CA ASN A 82 5.17 12.07 -2.81
C ASN A 82 4.90 13.50 -3.28
N LYS A 83 4.46 13.67 -4.53
CA LYS A 83 4.18 14.98 -5.13
C LYS A 83 3.24 15.88 -4.33
N TRP A 84 2.40 15.29 -3.48
CA TRP A 84 1.46 16.05 -2.66
C TRP A 84 2.12 16.71 -1.45
N LEU A 85 3.16 16.07 -0.87
CA LEU A 85 3.93 16.65 0.23
C LEU A 85 5.20 17.33 -0.27
N ASP A 86 5.97 16.65 -1.11
CA ASP A 86 7.25 17.06 -1.73
C ASP A 86 8.30 17.54 -0.71
N ARG A 87 8.40 16.86 0.43
CA ARG A 87 9.38 17.22 1.47
C ARG A 87 10.83 17.25 0.96
N GLU A 88 11.15 16.39 0.02
CA GLU A 88 12.47 16.27 -0.58
C GLU A 88 12.69 17.18 -1.80
N HIS A 89 11.74 18.09 -2.09
CA HIS A 89 11.83 19.07 -3.19
C HIS A 89 12.15 18.43 -4.56
N ILE A 90 11.56 17.27 -4.81
CA ILE A 90 11.74 16.52 -6.06
C ILE A 90 10.92 17.16 -7.18
N TYR A 91 9.66 17.47 -6.90
CA TYR A 91 8.71 17.97 -7.87
C TYR A 91 8.82 19.48 -8.08
N SER A 92 9.01 20.25 -7.01
CA SER A 92 9.19 21.71 -7.08
C SER A 92 10.47 22.12 -7.83
N SER A 93 11.48 21.25 -7.81
CA SER A 93 12.75 21.47 -8.55
C SER A 93 12.80 20.78 -9.92
N SER A 94 11.68 20.18 -10.37
CA SER A 94 11.56 19.54 -11.68
C SER A 94 11.57 20.55 -12.83
N LYS A 95 11.97 20.10 -14.02
CA LYS A 95 11.79 20.86 -15.28
C LYS A 95 10.32 20.93 -15.71
N GLU A 96 9.51 20.00 -15.23
CA GLU A 96 8.07 19.98 -15.44
C GLU A 96 7.37 20.92 -14.45
N HIS A 97 6.21 21.44 -14.83
CA HIS A 97 5.42 22.26 -13.94
C HIS A 97 4.53 21.37 -13.05
N TYR A 98 4.86 21.34 -11.76
CA TYR A 98 4.07 20.71 -10.71
C TYR A 98 3.55 21.79 -9.76
N GLU A 99 2.39 21.53 -9.16
CA GLU A 99 1.89 22.34 -8.05
C GLU A 99 2.83 22.20 -6.84
N PRO A 100 2.97 23.23 -6.00
CA PRO A 100 3.80 23.15 -4.82
C PRO A 100 3.27 22.09 -3.85
N GLY A 101 4.16 21.31 -3.26
CA GLY A 101 3.80 20.34 -2.22
C GLY A 101 3.27 21.00 -0.94
N ALA A 102 2.50 20.25 -0.17
CA ALA A 102 1.94 20.75 1.10
C ALA A 102 3.02 21.06 2.15
N TYR A 103 4.18 20.44 2.06
CA TYR A 103 5.33 20.75 2.90
C TYR A 103 5.88 22.14 2.65
N GLU A 104 5.96 22.55 1.39
CA GLU A 104 6.57 23.80 0.96
C GLU A 104 5.65 25.01 1.15
N SER A 105 4.33 24.83 1.02
CA SER A 105 3.39 25.96 0.98
C SER A 105 2.06 25.67 1.63
N TYR A 106 1.62 26.60 2.49
CA TYR A 106 0.25 26.63 3.01
C TYR A 106 -0.82 26.72 1.91
N SER A 107 -0.51 27.39 0.81
CA SER A 107 -1.45 27.53 -0.32
C SER A 107 -1.41 26.37 -1.31
N SER A 108 -0.68 25.29 -1.00
CA SER A 108 -0.70 24.08 -1.81
C SER A 108 -2.10 23.54 -1.99
N PRO A 109 -2.49 23.11 -3.22
CA PRO A 109 -3.77 22.43 -3.43
C PRO A 109 -3.86 21.08 -2.69
N TYR A 110 -2.76 20.60 -2.16
CA TYR A 110 -2.66 19.35 -1.38
C TYR A 110 -2.58 19.58 0.13
N HIS A 111 -2.73 20.85 0.59
CA HIS A 111 -2.59 21.19 2.00
C HIS A 111 -3.46 20.29 2.90
N ASP A 112 -4.74 20.12 2.56
CA ASP A 112 -5.70 19.36 3.35
C ASP A 112 -5.53 17.83 3.23
N PHE A 113 -4.62 17.37 2.36
CA PHE A 113 -4.29 15.94 2.26
C PHE A 113 -3.51 15.43 3.46
N PHE A 114 -2.96 16.35 4.25
CA PHE A 114 -2.17 16.06 5.44
C PHE A 114 -2.69 16.87 6.63
N LYS A 115 -2.54 16.30 7.82
CA LYS A 115 -2.87 17.00 9.06
C LYS A 115 -1.60 17.64 9.61
N PHE A 116 -1.57 18.98 9.65
CA PHE A 116 -0.47 19.74 10.23
C PHE A 116 -0.81 20.19 11.66
N TYR A 117 0.20 20.22 12.54
CA TYR A 117 0.07 20.63 13.93
C TYR A 117 0.61 22.04 14.20
N SER A 118 1.17 22.71 13.18
CA SER A 118 1.58 24.12 13.26
C SER A 118 1.37 24.82 11.92
N ASP A 119 1.25 26.16 11.96
CA ASP A 119 1.09 27.03 10.80
C ASP A 119 2.42 27.69 10.39
N GLN A 120 3.50 26.92 10.38
CA GLN A 120 4.84 27.44 10.07
C GLN A 120 5.29 26.95 8.69
N TRP A 121 5.19 27.81 7.70
CA TRP A 121 5.69 27.63 6.34
C TRP A 121 6.79 28.66 6.00
N PRO A 122 7.68 28.37 5.03
CA PRO A 122 7.80 27.13 4.27
C PRO A 122 8.37 25.95 5.08
N ASP A 123 8.35 24.77 4.47
CA ASP A 123 8.99 23.56 5.00
C ASP A 123 8.42 23.10 6.35
N ASN A 124 7.09 22.91 6.37
CA ASN A 124 6.38 22.54 7.57
C ASN A 124 6.52 21.06 7.91
N ASN A 125 7.34 20.75 8.91
CA ASN A 125 7.60 19.39 9.41
C ASN A 125 6.54 18.87 10.41
N SER A 126 5.49 19.63 10.70
CA SER A 126 4.53 19.28 11.75
C SER A 126 3.39 18.37 11.29
N TYR A 127 3.52 17.73 10.14
CA TYR A 127 2.50 16.83 9.63
C TYR A 127 2.43 15.52 10.41
N ASP A 128 1.24 14.91 10.39
CA ASP A 128 1.01 13.59 10.98
C ASP A 128 1.73 12.49 10.20
N GLY A 129 2.39 11.59 10.90
CA GLY A 129 3.06 10.41 10.33
C GLY A 129 2.45 9.12 10.87
N TRP A 130 2.29 8.10 10.01
CA TRP A 130 1.83 6.79 10.43
C TRP A 130 2.79 6.24 11.50
N TRP A 131 2.25 5.96 12.70
CA TRP A 131 2.99 5.60 13.91
C TRP A 131 4.13 6.58 14.27
N GLY A 132 4.00 7.85 13.88
CA GLY A 132 5.00 8.89 14.13
C GLY A 132 6.20 8.87 13.18
N HIS A 133 6.17 8.06 12.12
CA HIS A 133 7.22 8.07 11.10
C HIS A 133 7.05 9.24 10.13
N ASP A 134 7.98 10.18 10.17
CA ASP A 134 7.98 11.37 9.31
C ASP A 134 8.24 11.08 7.82
N THR A 135 8.78 9.91 7.51
CA THR A 135 8.95 9.42 6.13
C THR A 135 7.69 8.78 5.55
N LEU A 136 6.67 8.55 6.39
CA LEU A 136 5.39 7.95 6.04
C LEU A 136 4.22 8.86 6.45
N PRO A 137 4.07 10.03 5.80
CA PRO A 137 3.01 10.98 6.12
C PRO A 137 1.63 10.34 5.98
N LYS A 138 0.84 10.43 7.04
CA LYS A 138 -0.51 9.87 7.09
C LYS A 138 -1.48 10.73 6.29
N LEU A 139 -2.32 10.09 5.49
CA LEU A 139 -3.31 10.77 4.65
C LEU A 139 -4.56 11.16 5.46
N ASN A 140 -5.00 12.41 5.31
CA ASN A 140 -6.04 13.05 6.10
C ASN A 140 -7.40 13.05 5.36
N TYR A 141 -8.02 11.88 5.28
CA TYR A 141 -9.26 11.70 4.53
C TYR A 141 -10.47 12.39 5.15
N GLU A 142 -10.57 12.42 6.49
CA GLU A 142 -11.71 12.99 7.21
C GLU A 142 -11.92 14.47 6.90
N ASP A 143 -10.83 15.21 6.68
CA ASP A 143 -10.85 16.64 6.42
C ASP A 143 -10.70 16.98 4.94
N SER A 144 -10.47 15.98 4.06
CA SER A 144 -10.25 16.21 2.63
C SER A 144 -11.06 15.31 1.71
N LYS A 145 -12.23 15.83 1.31
CA LYS A 145 -13.06 15.18 0.30
C LYS A 145 -12.36 15.05 -1.05
N THR A 146 -11.50 16.00 -1.38
CA THR A 146 -10.69 15.98 -2.61
C THR A 146 -9.73 14.80 -2.62
N LEU A 147 -9.06 14.51 -1.49
CA LEU A 147 -8.21 13.34 -1.33
C LEU A 147 -9.01 12.05 -1.47
N GLU A 148 -10.16 11.96 -0.76
CA GLU A 148 -11.02 10.77 -0.85
C GLU A 148 -11.42 10.49 -2.30
N ASP A 149 -11.94 11.49 -3.01
CA ASP A 149 -12.38 11.34 -4.40
C ASP A 149 -11.21 11.00 -5.34
N TYR A 150 -10.03 11.54 -5.06
CA TYR A 150 -8.82 11.22 -5.82
C TYR A 150 -8.47 9.74 -5.69
N ILE A 151 -8.38 9.25 -4.46
CA ILE A 151 -8.02 7.84 -4.20
C ILE A 151 -9.10 6.88 -4.73
N LEU A 152 -10.38 7.22 -4.62
CA LEU A 152 -11.44 6.43 -5.25
C LEU A 152 -11.30 6.42 -6.79
N GLY A 153 -10.85 7.52 -7.39
CA GLY A 153 -10.48 7.59 -8.81
C GLY A 153 -9.32 6.66 -9.16
N ILE A 154 -8.28 6.62 -8.34
CA ILE A 154 -7.13 5.69 -8.45
C ILE A 154 -7.59 4.24 -8.35
N ALA A 155 -8.47 3.94 -7.39
CA ALA A 155 -9.02 2.59 -7.23
C ALA A 155 -9.72 2.08 -8.49
N LYS A 156 -10.49 2.94 -9.17
CA LYS A 156 -11.15 2.64 -10.44
C LYS A 156 -10.16 2.54 -11.60
N LYS A 157 -9.21 3.47 -11.68
CA LYS A 157 -8.26 3.59 -12.79
C LYS A 157 -7.52 2.29 -13.06
N TRP A 158 -6.90 1.72 -12.04
CA TRP A 158 -6.04 0.56 -12.21
C TRP A 158 -6.80 -0.73 -12.53
N VAL A 159 -8.04 -0.88 -12.08
CA VAL A 159 -8.89 -2.05 -12.42
C VAL A 159 -9.63 -1.89 -13.75
N SER A 160 -9.50 -0.75 -14.42
CA SER A 160 -10.11 -0.43 -15.70
C SER A 160 -9.09 -0.46 -16.84
N ALA A 161 -9.59 -0.45 -18.08
CA ALA A 161 -8.74 -0.30 -19.27
C ALA A 161 -7.95 1.04 -19.20
N PRO A 162 -6.68 1.05 -19.64
CA PRO A 162 -5.96 -0.05 -20.32
C PRO A 162 -5.27 -1.03 -19.36
N TYR A 163 -5.25 -0.77 -18.04
CA TYR A 163 -4.47 -1.55 -17.08
C TYR A 163 -5.12 -2.90 -16.76
N ASN A 164 -6.43 -2.90 -16.46
CA ASN A 164 -7.24 -4.09 -16.21
C ASN A 164 -6.64 -5.04 -15.17
N VAL A 165 -6.05 -4.50 -14.08
CA VAL A 165 -5.60 -5.37 -12.98
C VAL A 165 -6.80 -6.06 -12.32
N ASP A 166 -6.57 -7.26 -11.78
CA ASP A 166 -7.62 -8.14 -11.27
C ASP A 166 -7.99 -7.86 -9.80
N GLY A 167 -7.35 -6.90 -9.18
CA GLY A 167 -7.70 -6.51 -7.82
C GLY A 167 -6.62 -5.73 -7.07
N TRP A 168 -6.94 -5.47 -5.82
CA TRP A 168 -6.13 -4.73 -4.87
C TRP A 168 -5.75 -5.61 -3.66
N ARG A 169 -4.48 -5.61 -3.28
CA ARG A 169 -4.05 -5.92 -1.92
C ARG A 169 -3.98 -4.60 -1.17
N LEU A 170 -4.61 -4.49 -0.03
CA LEU A 170 -4.69 -3.24 0.74
C LEU A 170 -3.73 -3.32 1.93
N ASP A 171 -2.70 -2.48 1.88
CA ASP A 171 -1.70 -2.36 2.94
C ASP A 171 -2.30 -1.73 4.19
N VAL A 172 -2.04 -2.31 5.36
CA VAL A 172 -2.49 -1.87 6.69
C VAL A 172 -3.92 -1.30 6.68
N ALA A 173 -4.83 -2.05 6.06
CA ALA A 173 -6.16 -1.56 5.71
C ALA A 173 -6.98 -1.09 6.92
N ALA A 174 -6.79 -1.69 8.09
CA ALA A 174 -7.49 -1.29 9.31
C ALA A 174 -7.00 0.07 9.89
N ASP A 175 -5.81 0.52 9.50
CA ASP A 175 -5.22 1.76 10.00
C ASP A 175 -5.65 3.01 9.22
N LEU A 176 -6.30 2.85 8.06
CA LEU A 176 -6.69 3.98 7.21
C LEU A 176 -7.68 4.90 7.92
N GLY A 177 -7.43 6.20 7.80
CA GLY A 177 -8.21 7.25 8.47
C GLY A 177 -7.79 7.47 9.92
N HIS A 178 -8.49 8.37 10.61
CA HIS A 178 -8.21 8.71 12.01
C HIS A 178 -9.28 8.18 12.97
N SER A 179 -10.33 7.52 12.44
CA SER A 179 -11.39 6.90 13.22
C SER A 179 -11.84 5.57 12.61
N GLU A 180 -12.29 4.64 13.45
CA GLU A 180 -12.86 3.36 13.02
C GLU A 180 -14.11 3.58 12.16
N GLU A 181 -14.95 4.54 12.53
CA GLU A 181 -16.16 4.88 11.78
C GLU A 181 -15.82 5.31 10.35
N TYR A 182 -14.82 6.19 10.19
CA TYR A 182 -14.39 6.63 8.86
C TYR A 182 -13.73 5.49 8.08
N ASN A 183 -12.93 4.65 8.72
CA ASN A 183 -12.32 3.48 8.09
C ASN A 183 -13.38 2.60 7.41
N HIS A 184 -14.43 2.22 8.14
CA HIS A 184 -15.53 1.43 7.60
C HIS A 184 -16.31 2.17 6.50
N TYR A 185 -16.55 3.47 6.65
CA TYR A 185 -17.18 4.31 5.63
C TYR A 185 -16.35 4.31 4.34
N PHE A 186 -15.04 4.55 4.44
CA PHE A 186 -14.14 4.61 3.29
C PHE A 186 -14.09 3.28 2.53
N TRP A 187 -13.93 2.15 3.22
CA TRP A 187 -13.82 0.85 2.56
C TRP A 187 -15.10 0.42 1.85
N LYS A 188 -16.26 0.81 2.33
CA LYS A 188 -17.52 0.62 1.60
C LYS A 188 -17.55 1.40 0.29
N ARG A 189 -17.10 2.65 0.32
CA ARG A 189 -16.99 3.48 -0.88
C ARG A 189 -15.93 2.97 -1.85
N PHE A 190 -14.79 2.55 -1.32
CA PHE A 190 -13.71 1.95 -2.11
C PHE A 190 -14.23 0.69 -2.84
N ARG A 191 -14.90 -0.21 -2.10
CA ARG A 191 -15.54 -1.37 -2.70
C ARG A 191 -16.52 -1.00 -3.79
N GLN A 192 -17.41 -0.06 -3.53
CA GLN A 192 -18.36 0.43 -4.53
C GLN A 192 -17.62 0.88 -5.80
N ALA A 193 -16.61 1.74 -5.65
CA ALA A 193 -15.83 2.29 -6.75
C ALA A 193 -15.16 1.18 -7.58
N VAL A 194 -14.49 0.23 -6.92
CA VAL A 194 -13.81 -0.89 -7.58
C VAL A 194 -14.81 -1.78 -8.30
N LYS A 195 -15.90 -2.19 -7.63
CA LYS A 195 -16.88 -3.12 -8.22
C LYS A 195 -17.72 -2.50 -9.34
N GLU A 196 -17.96 -1.19 -9.32
CA GLU A 196 -18.55 -0.47 -10.44
C GLU A 196 -17.65 -0.48 -11.68
N ALA A 197 -16.33 -0.33 -11.49
CA ALA A 197 -15.35 -0.33 -12.57
C ALA A 197 -15.04 -1.75 -13.09
N ASN A 198 -14.88 -2.70 -12.16
CA ASN A 198 -14.62 -4.10 -12.47
C ASN A 198 -15.25 -5.01 -11.40
N PRO A 199 -16.44 -5.59 -11.67
CA PRO A 199 -17.13 -6.46 -10.70
C PRO A 199 -16.32 -7.71 -10.29
N GLN A 200 -15.36 -8.15 -11.12
CA GLN A 200 -14.53 -9.32 -10.87
C GLN A 200 -13.25 -9.00 -10.09
N ALA A 201 -12.89 -7.72 -9.94
CA ALA A 201 -11.70 -7.34 -9.20
C ALA A 201 -11.81 -7.72 -7.73
N ILE A 202 -10.80 -8.43 -7.20
CA ILE A 202 -10.74 -8.83 -5.79
C ILE A 202 -10.25 -7.67 -4.92
N ILE A 203 -10.80 -7.56 -3.71
CA ILE A 203 -10.33 -6.66 -2.65
C ILE A 203 -9.84 -7.52 -1.51
N LEU A 204 -8.51 -7.65 -1.42
CA LEU A 204 -7.80 -8.46 -0.44
C LEU A 204 -7.07 -7.53 0.52
N ALA A 205 -7.41 -7.57 1.81
CA ALA A 205 -6.80 -6.67 2.78
C ALA A 205 -5.71 -7.35 3.61
N GLU A 206 -4.67 -6.59 3.91
CA GLU A 206 -3.80 -6.92 5.02
C GLU A 206 -4.42 -6.39 6.31
N ASN A 207 -4.64 -7.29 7.25
CA ASN A 207 -5.08 -6.97 8.60
C ASN A 207 -4.52 -7.98 9.59
N TYR A 208 -4.11 -7.50 10.75
CA TYR A 208 -3.68 -8.30 11.88
C TYR A 208 -4.81 -8.39 12.90
N GLY A 209 -5.26 -9.60 13.20
CA GLY A 209 -6.37 -9.84 14.12
C GLY A 209 -7.73 -10.00 13.45
N ASP A 210 -8.79 -9.82 14.21
CA ASP A 210 -10.16 -10.13 13.79
C ASP A 210 -10.68 -9.18 12.71
N SER A 211 -10.92 -9.70 11.53
CA SER A 211 -11.44 -8.96 10.37
C SER A 211 -12.97 -9.10 10.18
N TYR A 212 -13.68 -9.62 11.17
CA TYR A 212 -15.10 -9.94 11.05
C TYR A 212 -15.96 -8.79 10.51
N ASN A 213 -15.80 -7.59 11.08
CA ASN A 213 -16.61 -6.43 10.72
C ASN A 213 -16.45 -6.02 9.25
N TRP A 214 -15.24 -6.02 8.73
CA TRP A 214 -14.95 -5.67 7.33
C TRP A 214 -15.42 -6.75 6.34
N LEU A 215 -15.23 -8.02 6.68
CA LEU A 215 -15.61 -9.14 5.82
C LEU A 215 -17.14 -9.33 5.73
N HIS A 216 -17.88 -8.96 6.76
CA HIS A 216 -19.34 -9.03 6.82
C HIS A 216 -20.03 -7.67 6.59
N GLY A 217 -19.25 -6.59 6.53
CA GLY A 217 -19.72 -5.22 6.34
C GLY A 217 -19.88 -4.77 4.89
N GLY A 218 -19.52 -5.60 3.91
CA GLY A 218 -19.52 -5.24 2.49
C GLY A 218 -18.34 -4.34 2.10
N GLU A 219 -17.15 -4.61 2.65
CA GLU A 219 -15.94 -3.82 2.49
C GLU A 219 -14.87 -4.62 1.75
N TRP A 220 -14.23 -5.60 2.40
CA TRP A 220 -13.22 -6.46 1.78
C TRP A 220 -13.85 -7.78 1.29
N ASP A 221 -13.31 -8.36 0.23
CA ASP A 221 -13.69 -9.70 -0.21
C ASP A 221 -13.03 -10.79 0.63
N THR A 222 -11.77 -10.55 1.01
CA THR A 222 -10.95 -11.49 1.77
C THR A 222 -9.74 -10.79 2.38
N ILE A 223 -8.89 -11.57 3.08
CA ILE A 223 -7.69 -11.08 3.76
C ILE A 223 -6.47 -11.96 3.46
N MET A 224 -5.29 -11.42 3.74
CA MET A 224 -4.07 -12.21 3.97
C MET A 224 -4.30 -13.05 5.23
N ASN A 225 -4.28 -14.38 5.08
CA ASN A 225 -4.77 -15.30 6.11
C ASN A 225 -3.71 -15.57 7.17
N TYR A 226 -3.44 -14.56 8.00
CA TYR A 226 -2.46 -14.70 9.07
C TYR A 226 -2.97 -15.61 10.19
N ASP A 227 -4.15 -15.34 10.71
CA ASP A 227 -4.61 -15.94 11.96
C ASP A 227 -5.24 -17.34 11.79
N ALA A 228 -5.86 -17.63 10.62
CA ALA A 228 -6.40 -18.95 10.33
C ALA A 228 -5.43 -19.87 9.55
N PHE A 229 -4.24 -19.40 9.16
CA PHE A 229 -3.29 -20.20 8.40
C PHE A 229 -1.83 -19.96 8.81
N MET A 230 -1.26 -18.78 8.51
CA MET A 230 0.19 -18.56 8.69
C MET A 230 0.65 -18.79 10.13
N GLU A 231 -0.05 -18.21 11.10
CA GLU A 231 0.29 -18.29 12.51
C GLU A 231 0.17 -19.72 13.06
N PRO A 232 -1.00 -20.40 12.95
CA PRO A 232 -1.14 -21.76 13.45
C PRO A 232 -0.18 -22.75 12.79
N VAL A 233 0.03 -22.67 11.48
CA VAL A 233 0.98 -23.54 10.76
C VAL A 233 2.40 -23.28 11.23
N THR A 234 2.78 -22.01 11.40
CA THR A 234 4.13 -21.65 11.84
C THR A 234 4.46 -22.21 13.20
N TRP A 235 3.68 -21.90 14.24
CA TRP A 235 4.02 -22.37 15.59
C TRP A 235 3.77 -23.88 15.78
N PHE A 236 2.83 -24.48 15.08
CA PHE A 236 2.62 -25.94 15.13
C PHE A 236 3.84 -26.71 14.59
N LEU A 237 4.39 -26.27 13.44
CA LEU A 237 5.51 -26.97 12.79
C LEU A 237 6.88 -26.56 13.31
N THR A 238 7.03 -25.34 13.80
CA THR A 238 8.34 -24.78 14.15
C THR A 238 8.47 -24.37 15.62
N GLY A 239 7.37 -24.24 16.33
CA GLY A 239 7.31 -23.63 17.67
C GLY A 239 7.48 -22.11 17.66
N MET A 240 7.69 -21.47 16.51
CA MET A 240 8.00 -20.04 16.41
C MET A 240 6.75 -19.22 16.13
N GLN A 241 6.63 -18.07 16.77
CA GLN A 241 5.62 -17.06 16.39
C GLN A 241 6.05 -16.29 15.16
N LYS A 242 5.09 -15.94 14.29
CA LYS A 242 5.37 -15.30 13.00
C LYS A 242 6.02 -13.91 13.12
N HIS A 243 5.62 -13.11 14.12
CA HIS A 243 6.11 -11.75 14.28
C HIS A 243 7.38 -11.63 15.11
N SER A 244 7.41 -12.31 16.26
CA SER A 244 8.49 -12.16 17.23
C SER A 244 9.63 -13.13 17.03
N ASP A 245 9.41 -14.20 16.23
CA ASP A 245 10.29 -15.36 16.19
C ASP A 245 10.55 -15.96 17.59
N GLU A 246 9.66 -15.70 18.54
CA GLU A 246 9.71 -16.27 19.88
C GLU A 246 9.36 -17.75 19.84
N PHE A 247 10.19 -18.57 20.50
CA PHE A 247 9.93 -20.01 20.58
C PHE A 247 8.92 -20.34 21.69
N ARG A 248 7.87 -21.04 21.32
CA ARG A 248 6.77 -21.49 22.19
C ARG A 248 6.69 -23.01 22.19
N GLN A 249 7.36 -23.65 23.17
CA GLN A 249 7.38 -25.09 23.32
C GLN A 249 5.98 -25.69 23.49
N ASP A 250 5.07 -24.97 24.10
CA ASP A 250 3.67 -25.37 24.36
C ASP A 250 2.83 -25.41 23.07
N MET A 251 3.28 -24.77 22.01
CA MET A 251 2.61 -24.73 20.71
C MET A 251 3.13 -25.75 19.72
N LEU A 252 4.41 -26.13 19.84
CA LEU A 252 5.06 -27.07 18.91
C LEU A 252 4.36 -28.45 18.94
N GLY A 253 3.81 -28.85 17.78
CA GLY A 253 3.09 -30.12 17.63
C GLY A 253 1.79 -30.23 18.40
N ASN A 254 1.27 -29.14 18.96
CA ASN A 254 0.05 -29.11 19.73
C ASN A 254 -1.17 -29.05 18.79
N ALA A 255 -1.79 -30.20 18.51
CA ALA A 255 -2.89 -30.32 17.57
C ALA A 255 -4.16 -29.62 18.07
N ASP A 256 -4.43 -29.62 19.38
CA ASP A 256 -5.63 -28.98 19.93
C ASP A 256 -5.55 -27.46 19.75
N ASN A 257 -4.42 -26.84 20.05
CA ASN A 257 -4.19 -25.42 19.80
C ASN A 257 -4.26 -25.10 18.30
N PHE A 258 -3.64 -25.93 17.46
CA PHE A 258 -3.64 -25.75 16.01
C PHE A 258 -5.04 -25.72 15.43
N PHE A 259 -5.83 -26.78 15.65
CA PHE A 259 -7.20 -26.84 15.14
C PHE A 259 -8.13 -25.84 15.81
N GLY A 260 -7.93 -25.58 17.10
CA GLY A 260 -8.71 -24.58 17.83
C GLY A 260 -8.54 -23.18 17.22
N ALA A 261 -7.31 -22.75 16.96
CA ALA A 261 -7.01 -21.47 16.33
C ALA A 261 -7.53 -21.39 14.90
N MET A 262 -7.30 -22.44 14.09
CA MET A 262 -7.80 -22.46 12.71
C MET A 262 -9.34 -22.37 12.66
N HIS A 263 -10.04 -23.22 13.41
CA HIS A 263 -11.51 -23.23 13.41
C HIS A 263 -12.10 -21.92 13.90
N HIS A 264 -11.53 -21.35 14.98
CA HIS A 264 -11.98 -20.05 15.49
C HIS A 264 -11.88 -18.97 14.40
N ASN A 265 -10.71 -18.78 13.83
CA ASN A 265 -10.47 -17.72 12.86
C ASN A 265 -11.20 -17.95 11.53
N MET A 266 -11.28 -19.20 11.06
CA MET A 266 -12.12 -19.55 9.90
C MET A 266 -13.58 -19.17 10.11
N SER A 267 -14.12 -19.41 11.29
CA SER A 267 -15.52 -19.06 11.61
C SER A 267 -15.76 -17.55 11.62
N ARG A 268 -14.74 -16.75 11.97
CA ARG A 268 -14.79 -15.29 11.93
C ARG A 268 -14.72 -14.74 10.51
N MET A 269 -14.00 -15.39 9.63
CA MET A 269 -13.88 -14.95 8.21
C MET A 269 -15.17 -15.21 7.41
N GLY A 270 -15.88 -16.29 7.70
CA GLY A 270 -16.98 -16.78 6.88
C GLY A 270 -16.52 -17.55 5.64
N GLY A 271 -17.37 -18.44 5.15
CA GLY A 271 -16.99 -19.44 4.14
C GLY A 271 -16.48 -18.87 2.80
N GLN A 272 -17.08 -17.79 2.31
CA GLN A 272 -16.69 -17.18 1.04
C GLN A 272 -15.31 -16.50 1.14
N ALA A 273 -15.11 -15.66 2.15
CA ALA A 273 -13.83 -14.96 2.36
C ALA A 273 -12.70 -15.95 2.62
N TYR A 274 -12.94 -16.99 3.41
CA TYR A 274 -11.97 -18.04 3.67
C TYR A 274 -11.56 -18.82 2.41
N ALA A 275 -12.53 -19.16 1.55
CA ALA A 275 -12.26 -19.94 0.34
C ALA A 275 -11.34 -19.25 -0.66
N ILE A 276 -11.25 -17.92 -0.62
CA ILE A 276 -10.41 -17.11 -1.51
C ILE A 276 -9.31 -16.36 -0.75
N SER A 277 -9.08 -16.71 0.53
CA SER A 277 -8.05 -16.05 1.33
C SER A 277 -6.64 -16.35 0.85
N MET A 278 -5.74 -15.40 1.08
CA MET A 278 -4.34 -15.54 0.73
C MET A 278 -3.59 -16.32 1.80
N ASN A 279 -3.38 -17.62 1.55
CA ASN A 279 -2.62 -18.49 2.42
C ASN A 279 -1.13 -18.45 2.05
N GLU A 280 -0.30 -18.02 2.98
CA GLU A 280 1.15 -17.94 2.80
C GLU A 280 1.89 -18.37 4.07
N LEU A 281 3.10 -18.90 3.92
CA LEU A 281 3.92 -19.33 5.05
C LEU A 281 4.83 -18.23 5.58
N SER A 282 5.16 -17.27 4.74
CA SER A 282 5.94 -16.07 5.06
C SER A 282 5.82 -15.04 3.94
N ASN A 283 6.11 -13.78 4.27
CA ASN A 283 6.18 -12.69 3.32
C ASN A 283 7.37 -11.77 3.67
N HIS A 284 7.40 -10.56 3.13
CA HIS A 284 8.48 -9.59 3.35
C HIS A 284 8.54 -9.01 4.77
N ASP A 285 7.43 -9.10 5.55
CA ASP A 285 7.35 -8.59 6.93
C ASP A 285 7.74 -9.65 7.97
N HIS A 286 7.90 -10.89 7.55
CA HIS A 286 8.16 -12.00 8.45
C HIS A 286 9.43 -12.74 8.05
N SER A 287 10.07 -13.37 9.02
CA SER A 287 11.19 -14.27 8.74
C SER A 287 10.73 -15.41 7.81
N ARG A 288 11.62 -15.85 6.93
CA ARG A 288 11.29 -16.93 5.99
C ARG A 288 10.98 -18.22 6.77
N PHE A 289 9.96 -18.94 6.34
CA PHE A 289 9.51 -20.18 6.99
C PHE A 289 10.66 -21.18 7.18
N LEU A 290 11.47 -21.41 6.15
CA LEU A 290 12.62 -22.31 6.25
C LEU A 290 13.69 -21.83 7.24
N THR A 291 13.80 -20.55 7.50
CA THR A 291 14.71 -20.04 8.55
C THR A 291 14.21 -20.43 9.94
N ARG A 292 12.90 -20.41 10.16
CA ARG A 292 12.28 -20.80 11.44
C ARG A 292 12.42 -22.30 11.71
N THR A 293 12.41 -23.15 10.67
CA THR A 293 12.54 -24.62 10.82
C THR A 293 13.93 -25.07 11.20
N ASN A 294 14.95 -24.23 11.07
CA ASN A 294 16.35 -24.56 11.34
C ASN A 294 16.87 -24.02 12.69
N ARG A 295 15.98 -23.59 13.56
CA ARG A 295 16.33 -23.10 14.91
C ARG A 295 16.12 -24.17 15.98
#